data_023307ae7403212c5e9a9b99f3d82ed6
#
_entry.id   023307ae7403212c5e9a9b99f3d82ed6
#
_cell.length_a   1.000
_cell.length_b   1.000
_cell.length_c   1.000
_cell.angle_alpha   90.00
_cell.angle_beta   90.00
_cell.angle_gamma   90.00
#
_symmetry.space_group_name_H-M   'P 1'
#
loop_
_entity.id
_entity.type
_entity.pdbx_description
1 polymer ?
#
loop_
_entity_poly.entity_id
_entity_poly.type
_entity_poly.pdbx_seq_one_letter_code
_entity_poly.pdbx_strand_id
1 'polypeptide(L)'
;MSQRRLAGIALAVTAATAIAAGGAARAATLVVTQAAVTYTHYTTIQAAVDAAKPGDWILIDVGVYTGAVSITTPKLHLRGMDRNGVVIDGQHQVGNGIEVFKVDRVTIENLTVHDFDRATRDGEDGNEIWWNGGDGSGVIGMHRWRGRYLTAYDTGLLGGYGIFISNAERGSLDQAYASGFNDSGLYVGACRDCRARISHALVENNALGYSGTNSGGHLIVQTSTFQNNSNGIGPNSLNNDDIPPPQDGACDSGKNTSLTPTFSSTKIRRCTIFRRNQVLNNGNFTTPANSTTASIPWGNGIILIGTYADLIVRNTIQGNPSSGLLGFENPDPFPPTPDTVFFQLAGNKVVRNTFSNNGSNPDPSAGDITLAGGLFGQQMSTNNCFARNTFTTSTPADIEGTWGCKNQTTPNPGGDALNYILALQAASQARTSVPQPAPPAQPTMPNPCKGVPKNPLCM
;
A
#
# COMPACT_ATOMS: atom_id res chain seq x y z
N MET A 1 23.12 55.41 -64.13
CA MET A 1 22.37 54.59 -65.09
C MET A 1 21.28 53.85 -64.32
N SER A 2 20.10 54.04 -64.78
CA SER A 2 18.75 53.85 -64.23
C SER A 2 18.49 52.58 -63.38
N GLN A 3 18.08 52.75 -62.12
CA GLN A 3 17.41 51.77 -61.29
C GLN A 3 15.90 51.90 -61.51
N ARG A 4 15.27 50.81 -61.94
CA ARG A 4 13.80 50.71 -61.94
C ARG A 4 13.39 50.00 -60.63
N ARG A 5 12.59 50.68 -59.80
CA ARG A 5 11.90 50.16 -58.65
C ARG A 5 10.67 49.41 -59.12
N LEU A 6 10.53 48.16 -58.73
CA LEU A 6 9.28 47.40 -58.82
C LEU A 6 8.58 47.48 -57.46
N ALA A 7 7.38 47.99 -57.45
CA ALA A 7 6.49 48.03 -56.30
C ALA A 7 5.76 46.67 -56.18
N GLY A 8 5.99 45.96 -55.12
CA GLY A 8 5.24 44.75 -54.81
C GLY A 8 3.99 45.09 -53.97
N ILE A 9 2.84 44.72 -54.49
CA ILE A 9 1.56 44.82 -53.81
C ILE A 9 1.48 43.59 -52.82
N ALA A 10 1.49 43.85 -51.50
CA ALA A 10 1.25 42.83 -50.46
C ALA A 10 -0.26 42.63 -50.29
N LEU A 11 -0.76 41.48 -50.65
CA LEU A 11 -2.13 41.07 -50.36
C LEU A 11 -2.15 40.56 -48.91
N ALA A 12 -2.80 41.28 -48.00
CA ALA A 12 -3.04 40.84 -46.64
C ALA A 12 -4.23 39.85 -46.63
N VAL A 13 -3.92 38.56 -46.46
CA VAL A 13 -4.93 37.53 -46.18
C VAL A 13 -5.19 37.53 -44.68
N THR A 14 -6.28 38.10 -44.25
CA THR A 14 -6.81 37.98 -42.88
C THR A 14 -7.39 36.59 -42.70
N ALA A 15 -6.64 35.68 -42.10
CA ALA A 15 -7.16 34.40 -41.62
C ALA A 15 -8.00 34.67 -40.36
N ALA A 16 -9.30 34.60 -40.48
CA ALA A 16 -10.21 34.59 -39.33
C ALA A 16 -10.08 33.24 -38.64
N THR A 17 -9.30 33.16 -37.57
CA THR A 17 -9.30 32.03 -36.62
C THR A 17 -10.62 32.02 -35.87
N ALA A 18 -11.54 31.16 -36.27
CA ALA A 18 -12.70 30.82 -35.48
C ALA A 18 -12.21 30.13 -34.22
N ILE A 19 -12.13 30.82 -33.11
CA ILE A 19 -11.98 30.24 -31.80
C ILE A 19 -13.30 29.52 -31.52
N ALA A 20 -13.36 28.22 -31.81
CA ALA A 20 -14.40 27.37 -31.27
C ALA A 20 -14.27 27.43 -29.75
N ALA A 21 -15.15 28.13 -29.09
CA ALA A 21 -15.33 28.05 -27.66
C ALA A 21 -15.79 26.62 -27.34
N GLY A 22 -14.84 25.71 -27.16
CA GLY A 22 -15.07 24.38 -26.67
C GLY A 22 -15.58 24.51 -25.26
N GLY A 23 -16.89 24.55 -25.07
CA GLY A 23 -17.50 24.37 -23.77
C GLY A 23 -16.95 23.07 -23.19
N ALA A 24 -16.38 23.11 -21.99
CA ALA A 24 -15.92 21.91 -21.30
C ALA A 24 -17.06 20.87 -21.35
N ALA A 25 -16.83 19.76 -22.03
CA ALA A 25 -17.82 18.70 -22.09
C ALA A 25 -18.19 18.32 -20.66
N ARG A 26 -19.48 18.36 -20.35
CA ARG A 26 -19.99 18.02 -19.02
C ARG A 26 -19.73 16.53 -18.83
N ALA A 27 -19.20 16.13 -17.65
CA ALA A 27 -18.99 14.73 -17.31
C ALA A 27 -20.29 13.94 -17.49
N ALA A 28 -20.25 12.86 -18.24
CA ALA A 28 -21.38 11.95 -18.42
C ALA A 28 -21.46 10.97 -17.25
N THR A 29 -22.61 10.37 -17.06
CA THR A 29 -22.80 9.23 -16.16
C THR A 29 -23.23 8.02 -16.98
N LEU A 30 -22.37 7.00 -16.97
CA LEU A 30 -22.65 5.69 -17.56
C LEU A 30 -23.17 4.79 -16.44
N VAL A 31 -24.32 4.17 -16.66
CA VAL A 31 -24.94 3.27 -15.68
C VAL A 31 -24.65 1.83 -16.07
N VAL A 32 -24.21 1.05 -15.10
CA VAL A 32 -24.04 -0.40 -15.22
C VAL A 32 -25.11 -1.07 -14.36
N THR A 33 -25.94 -1.91 -14.97
CA THR A 33 -26.97 -2.69 -14.27
C THR A 33 -27.28 -3.98 -15.02
N GLN A 34 -27.61 -5.03 -14.29
CA GLN A 34 -28.08 -6.31 -14.82
C GLN A 34 -29.61 -6.37 -14.83
N ALA A 35 -30.29 -5.37 -14.28
CA ALA A 35 -31.73 -5.27 -14.27
C ALA A 35 -32.27 -4.92 -15.67
N ALA A 36 -33.44 -5.42 -16.00
CA ALA A 36 -34.18 -5.02 -17.21
C ALA A 36 -34.74 -3.60 -17.03
N VAL A 37 -34.09 -2.61 -17.62
CA VAL A 37 -34.44 -1.19 -17.51
C VAL A 37 -34.66 -0.56 -18.88
N THR A 38 -35.37 0.55 -18.94
CA THR A 38 -35.74 1.23 -20.20
C THR A 38 -34.76 2.33 -20.62
N TYR A 39 -33.86 2.74 -19.75
CA TYR A 39 -32.84 3.72 -20.06
C TYR A 39 -31.55 3.07 -20.58
N THR A 40 -30.71 3.86 -21.25
CA THR A 40 -29.40 3.39 -21.74
C THR A 40 -28.51 2.97 -20.60
N HIS A 41 -28.03 1.76 -20.64
CA HIS A 41 -27.16 1.15 -19.62
C HIS A 41 -26.17 0.17 -20.26
N TYR A 42 -25.20 -0.26 -19.44
CA TYR A 42 -24.25 -1.33 -19.76
C TYR A 42 -24.54 -2.53 -18.84
N THR A 43 -24.32 -3.72 -19.34
CA THR A 43 -24.51 -4.96 -18.55
C THR A 43 -23.21 -5.42 -17.89
N THR A 44 -22.05 -4.94 -18.35
CA THR A 44 -20.74 -5.24 -17.75
C THR A 44 -20.02 -3.93 -17.40
N ILE A 45 -19.17 -3.98 -16.37
CA ILE A 45 -18.41 -2.83 -15.94
C ILE A 45 -17.37 -2.44 -17.00
N GLN A 46 -16.70 -3.43 -17.62
CA GLN A 46 -15.70 -3.16 -18.65
C GLN A 46 -16.29 -2.43 -19.86
N ALA A 47 -17.47 -2.82 -20.33
CA ALA A 47 -18.09 -2.13 -21.45
C ALA A 47 -18.39 -0.64 -21.15
N ALA A 48 -18.75 -0.31 -19.92
CA ALA A 48 -18.92 1.08 -19.50
C ALA A 48 -17.56 1.81 -19.43
N VAL A 49 -16.51 1.15 -18.93
CA VAL A 49 -15.14 1.68 -18.89
C VAL A 49 -14.64 1.99 -20.30
N ASP A 50 -14.84 1.08 -21.25
CA ASP A 50 -14.40 1.25 -22.64
C ASP A 50 -15.10 2.40 -23.35
N ALA A 51 -16.36 2.65 -23.01
CA ALA A 51 -17.15 3.76 -23.57
C ALA A 51 -16.89 5.11 -22.90
N ALA A 52 -16.28 5.12 -21.70
CA ALA A 52 -16.12 6.32 -20.89
C ALA A 52 -15.02 7.25 -21.40
N LYS A 53 -15.22 8.55 -21.20
CA LYS A 53 -14.26 9.62 -21.50
C LYS A 53 -13.65 10.17 -20.21
N PRO A 54 -12.47 10.83 -20.30
CA PRO A 54 -11.86 11.44 -19.13
C PRO A 54 -12.80 12.37 -18.36
N GLY A 55 -13.05 12.06 -17.11
CA GLY A 55 -13.93 12.81 -16.21
C GLY A 55 -15.33 12.21 -16.03
N ASP A 56 -15.67 11.17 -16.76
CA ASP A 56 -16.97 10.51 -16.66
C ASP A 56 -17.13 9.71 -15.36
N TRP A 57 -18.41 9.49 -15.01
CA TRP A 57 -18.82 8.65 -13.91
C TRP A 57 -19.35 7.33 -14.43
N ILE A 58 -18.94 6.25 -13.81
CA ILE A 58 -19.48 4.92 -13.99
C ILE A 58 -20.16 4.54 -12.69
N LEU A 59 -21.49 4.50 -12.69
CA LEU A 59 -22.30 4.07 -11.57
C LEU A 59 -22.72 2.63 -11.75
N ILE A 60 -22.42 1.83 -10.75
CA ILE A 60 -22.70 0.39 -10.77
C ILE A 60 -23.83 0.10 -9.80
N ASP A 61 -24.93 -0.38 -10.35
CA ASP A 61 -26.10 -0.82 -9.58
C ASP A 61 -25.79 -2.13 -8.83
N VAL A 62 -26.61 -2.43 -7.83
CA VAL A 62 -26.50 -3.67 -7.06
C VAL A 62 -26.56 -4.88 -7.98
N GLY A 63 -25.62 -5.79 -7.81
CA GLY A 63 -25.50 -7.01 -8.62
C GLY A 63 -24.14 -7.68 -8.44
N VAL A 64 -24.05 -8.92 -8.91
CA VAL A 64 -22.79 -9.68 -8.98
C VAL A 64 -22.29 -9.63 -10.42
N TYR A 65 -21.13 -9.02 -10.60
CA TYR A 65 -20.47 -8.83 -11.88
C TYR A 65 -19.25 -9.75 -11.97
N THR A 66 -19.05 -10.40 -13.08
CA THR A 66 -17.88 -11.26 -13.30
C THR A 66 -16.92 -10.63 -14.30
N GLY A 67 -15.65 -11.03 -14.21
CA GLY A 67 -14.60 -10.61 -15.11
C GLY A 67 -13.82 -9.38 -14.64
N ALA A 68 -12.57 -9.33 -15.07
CA ALA A 68 -11.62 -8.27 -14.78
C ALA A 68 -12.03 -6.92 -15.36
N VAL A 69 -11.61 -5.84 -14.72
CA VAL A 69 -11.84 -4.45 -15.14
C VAL A 69 -10.51 -3.74 -15.31
N SER A 70 -10.16 -3.38 -16.55
CA SER A 70 -8.94 -2.64 -16.87
C SER A 70 -9.27 -1.18 -17.21
N ILE A 71 -8.65 -0.25 -16.48
CA ILE A 71 -8.89 1.19 -16.61
C ILE A 71 -7.63 1.87 -17.14
N THR A 72 -7.69 2.33 -18.38
CA THR A 72 -6.64 3.11 -19.07
C THR A 72 -7.09 4.54 -19.42
N THR A 73 -8.31 4.92 -19.02
CA THR A 73 -8.85 6.26 -19.20
C THR A 73 -8.68 7.07 -17.92
N PRO A 74 -8.00 8.23 -17.96
CA PRO A 74 -7.75 9.04 -16.76
C PRO A 74 -9.02 9.74 -16.26
N LYS A 75 -9.00 10.12 -14.98
CA LYS A 75 -10.06 10.92 -14.33
C LYS A 75 -11.43 10.22 -14.23
N LEU A 76 -11.49 8.92 -14.34
CA LEU A 76 -12.75 8.19 -14.16
C LEU A 76 -13.15 8.13 -12.68
N HIS A 77 -14.47 8.14 -12.46
CA HIS A 77 -15.10 7.88 -11.17
C HIS A 77 -15.90 6.57 -11.27
N LEU A 78 -15.40 5.50 -10.69
CA LEU A 78 -16.09 4.22 -10.60
C LEU A 78 -16.73 4.11 -9.22
N ARG A 79 -18.07 4.02 -9.15
CA ARG A 79 -18.78 3.98 -7.87
C ARG A 79 -19.92 2.96 -7.88
N GLY A 80 -19.89 2.05 -6.90
CA GLY A 80 -21.03 1.19 -6.58
C GLY A 80 -22.11 1.92 -5.79
N MET A 81 -23.37 1.54 -6.01
CA MET A 81 -24.50 2.10 -5.27
C MET A 81 -24.56 1.55 -3.84
N ASP A 82 -24.04 0.36 -3.59
CA ASP A 82 -23.90 -0.24 -2.27
C ASP A 82 -22.62 -1.07 -2.19
N ARG A 83 -21.85 -0.90 -1.11
CA ARG A 83 -20.55 -1.58 -0.94
C ARG A 83 -20.67 -3.09 -0.91
N ASN A 84 -21.71 -3.60 -0.25
CA ASN A 84 -21.92 -5.04 -0.08
C ASN A 84 -22.78 -5.64 -1.18
N GLY A 85 -23.52 -4.80 -1.88
CA GLY A 85 -24.42 -5.22 -2.96
C GLY A 85 -23.82 -5.14 -4.34
N VAL A 86 -22.77 -4.34 -4.56
CA VAL A 86 -22.01 -4.28 -5.80
C VAL A 86 -20.77 -5.15 -5.66
N VAL A 87 -20.80 -6.33 -6.25
CA VAL A 87 -19.77 -7.35 -6.09
C VAL A 87 -19.13 -7.66 -7.44
N ILE A 88 -17.82 -7.60 -7.52
CA ILE A 88 -17.03 -8.09 -8.65
C ILE A 88 -16.39 -9.40 -8.18
N ASP A 89 -16.87 -10.52 -8.75
CA ASP A 89 -16.50 -11.87 -8.39
C ASP A 89 -15.54 -12.43 -9.44
N GLY A 90 -14.30 -12.69 -9.04
CA GLY A 90 -13.25 -13.28 -9.87
C GLY A 90 -13.45 -14.76 -10.14
N GLN A 91 -14.25 -15.47 -9.34
CA GLN A 91 -14.48 -16.90 -9.46
C GLN A 91 -13.19 -17.73 -9.50
N HIS A 92 -12.19 -17.29 -8.76
CA HIS A 92 -10.82 -17.85 -8.74
C HIS A 92 -10.15 -17.90 -10.11
N GLN A 93 -10.50 -16.96 -11.01
CA GLN A 93 -9.77 -16.78 -12.26
C GLN A 93 -8.43 -16.10 -12.01
N VAL A 94 -7.44 -16.52 -12.77
CA VAL A 94 -6.12 -15.87 -12.77
C VAL A 94 -6.23 -14.47 -13.38
N GLY A 95 -5.72 -13.47 -12.68
CA GLY A 95 -5.71 -12.09 -13.15
C GLY A 95 -5.96 -11.09 -12.01
N ASN A 96 -6.24 -9.85 -12.36
CA ASN A 96 -6.57 -8.77 -11.42
C ASN A 96 -8.06 -8.42 -11.50
N GLY A 97 -8.65 -8.05 -10.38
CA GLY A 97 -10.06 -7.66 -10.33
C GLY A 97 -10.30 -6.30 -10.99
N ILE A 98 -9.82 -5.23 -10.39
CA ILE A 98 -9.79 -3.90 -11.00
C ILE A 98 -8.34 -3.44 -11.10
N GLU A 99 -7.85 -3.22 -12.31
CA GLU A 99 -6.54 -2.64 -12.53
C GLU A 99 -6.66 -1.25 -13.18
N VAL A 100 -6.07 -0.24 -12.54
CA VAL A 100 -5.89 1.10 -13.09
C VAL A 100 -4.46 1.22 -13.55
N PHE A 101 -4.22 1.24 -14.86
CA PHE A 101 -2.88 1.17 -15.41
C PHE A 101 -2.39 2.51 -15.95
N LYS A 102 -1.38 3.09 -15.30
CA LYS A 102 -0.63 4.29 -15.72
C LYS A 102 -1.50 5.49 -16.13
N VAL A 103 -2.60 5.72 -15.43
CA VAL A 103 -3.49 6.87 -15.65
C VAL A 103 -3.83 7.60 -14.36
N ASP A 104 -3.91 8.91 -14.45
CA ASP A 104 -4.10 9.80 -13.32
C ASP A 104 -5.57 9.96 -12.89
N ARG A 105 -5.76 10.24 -11.58
CA ARG A 105 -7.03 10.74 -11.02
C ARG A 105 -8.20 9.77 -11.13
N VAL A 106 -7.94 8.48 -11.10
CA VAL A 106 -9.01 7.49 -11.04
C VAL A 106 -9.47 7.30 -9.60
N THR A 107 -10.77 7.33 -9.41
CA THR A 107 -11.43 7.12 -8.11
C THR A 107 -12.28 5.86 -8.18
N ILE A 108 -12.12 4.94 -7.20
CA ILE A 108 -12.91 3.73 -7.05
C ILE A 108 -13.58 3.77 -5.67
N GLU A 109 -14.89 3.60 -5.63
CA GLU A 109 -15.65 3.78 -4.40
C GLU A 109 -16.81 2.79 -4.25
N ASN A 110 -17.06 2.36 -3.01
CA ASN A 110 -18.29 1.74 -2.54
C ASN A 110 -18.67 0.44 -3.24
N LEU A 111 -17.71 -0.49 -3.33
CA LEU A 111 -17.89 -1.81 -3.95
C LEU A 111 -17.01 -2.88 -3.30
N THR A 112 -17.29 -4.12 -3.61
CA THR A 112 -16.54 -5.32 -3.22
C THR A 112 -15.91 -5.98 -4.44
N VAL A 113 -14.65 -6.42 -4.29
CA VAL A 113 -13.93 -7.24 -5.29
C VAL A 113 -13.36 -8.45 -4.57
N HIS A 114 -13.48 -9.65 -5.14
CA HIS A 114 -12.97 -10.85 -4.50
C HIS A 114 -12.65 -11.99 -5.46
N ASP A 115 -11.80 -12.92 -4.97
CA ASP A 115 -11.48 -14.21 -5.58
C ASP A 115 -10.84 -14.11 -6.98
N PHE A 116 -9.86 -13.20 -7.12
CA PHE A 116 -8.93 -13.19 -8.25
C PHE A 116 -7.59 -13.80 -7.82
N ASP A 117 -7.14 -14.82 -8.54
CA ASP A 117 -6.00 -15.64 -8.17
C ASP A 117 -4.72 -15.28 -8.93
N ARG A 118 -3.58 -15.60 -8.32
CA ARG A 118 -2.26 -15.60 -8.97
C ARG A 118 -2.08 -16.84 -9.84
N ALA A 119 -1.45 -16.67 -11.01
CA ALA A 119 -1.01 -17.79 -11.84
C ALA A 119 0.11 -18.60 -11.20
N THR A 120 0.99 -17.93 -10.46
CA THR A 120 2.15 -18.53 -9.77
C THR A 120 2.31 -17.96 -8.38
N ARG A 121 3.09 -18.61 -7.53
CA ARG A 121 3.37 -18.22 -6.15
C ARG A 121 3.76 -16.73 -6.00
N ASP A 122 4.59 -16.25 -6.89
CA ASP A 122 5.19 -14.92 -6.85
C ASP A 122 4.81 -14.07 -8.09
N GLY A 123 3.66 -14.41 -8.73
CA GLY A 123 3.10 -13.65 -9.85
C GLY A 123 2.65 -12.26 -9.43
N GLU A 124 2.63 -11.34 -10.37
CA GLU A 124 2.14 -9.96 -10.15
C GLU A 124 0.61 -9.84 -10.29
N ASP A 125 -0.06 -10.88 -10.70
CA ASP A 125 -1.52 -11.03 -10.76
C ASP A 125 -2.14 -11.48 -9.43
N GLY A 126 -3.45 -11.66 -9.38
CA GLY A 126 -4.19 -12.03 -8.18
C GLY A 126 -4.40 -10.84 -7.23
N ASN A 127 -4.54 -9.64 -7.77
CA ASN A 127 -4.81 -8.44 -6.98
C ASN A 127 -6.28 -8.04 -7.14
N GLU A 128 -6.99 -7.83 -6.05
CA GLU A 128 -8.40 -7.47 -6.16
C GLU A 128 -8.57 -6.06 -6.72
N ILE A 129 -7.81 -5.08 -6.18
CA ILE A 129 -7.85 -3.71 -6.67
C ILE A 129 -6.42 -3.19 -6.76
N TRP A 130 -5.98 -2.84 -7.95
CA TRP A 130 -4.63 -2.38 -8.21
C TRP A 130 -4.58 -1.01 -8.88
N TRP A 131 -4.00 -0.03 -8.20
CA TRP A 131 -3.51 1.20 -8.84
C TRP A 131 -2.07 0.99 -9.25
N ASN A 132 -1.87 0.62 -10.51
CA ASN A 132 -0.60 0.25 -11.10
C ASN A 132 0.00 1.41 -11.91
N GLY A 133 1.01 2.06 -11.35
CA GLY A 133 1.79 3.09 -12.06
C GLY A 133 3.10 2.58 -12.64
N GLY A 134 3.44 1.30 -12.44
CA GLY A 134 4.71 0.70 -12.84
C GLY A 134 4.72 0.10 -14.25
N ASP A 135 5.88 -0.03 -14.82
CA ASP A 135 6.17 -0.76 -16.05
C ASP A 135 7.63 -1.24 -16.10
N GLY A 136 8.30 -1.35 -14.94
CA GLY A 136 9.70 -1.72 -14.83
C GLY A 136 10.69 -0.62 -15.23
N SER A 137 10.22 0.58 -15.55
CA SER A 137 11.08 1.70 -15.95
C SER A 137 11.64 2.54 -14.79
N GLY A 138 11.19 2.30 -13.57
CA GLY A 138 11.51 3.13 -12.41
C GLY A 138 10.83 4.51 -12.40
N VAL A 139 9.85 4.73 -13.25
CA VAL A 139 9.10 5.98 -13.34
C VAL A 139 7.79 5.87 -12.58
N ILE A 140 7.41 6.94 -11.86
CA ILE A 140 6.09 7.05 -11.26
C ILE A 140 5.08 7.34 -12.38
N GLY A 141 4.29 6.34 -12.75
CA GLY A 141 3.34 6.42 -13.87
C GLY A 141 1.95 6.89 -13.47
N MET A 142 1.67 7.12 -12.18
CA MET A 142 0.34 7.48 -11.73
C MET A 142 0.34 8.51 -10.60
N HIS A 143 -0.62 9.45 -10.67
CA HIS A 143 -0.84 10.44 -9.62
C HIS A 143 -2.32 10.63 -9.30
N ARG A 144 -2.61 10.95 -8.01
CA ARG A 144 -3.95 11.34 -7.53
C ARG A 144 -4.98 10.21 -7.62
N TRP A 145 -4.59 9.02 -7.22
CA TRP A 145 -5.48 7.89 -7.04
C TRP A 145 -6.36 8.05 -5.78
N ARG A 146 -7.53 7.43 -5.77
CA ARG A 146 -8.41 7.46 -4.60
C ARG A 146 -9.26 6.20 -4.48
N GLY A 147 -9.28 5.62 -3.28
CA GLY A 147 -10.17 4.53 -2.89
C GLY A 147 -10.99 4.90 -1.65
N ARG A 148 -12.27 4.54 -1.62
CA ARG A 148 -13.12 4.72 -0.45
C ARG A 148 -14.19 3.65 -0.35
N TYR A 149 -14.46 3.18 0.87
CA TYR A 149 -15.48 2.15 1.12
C TYR A 149 -15.30 0.94 0.20
N LEU A 150 -14.09 0.41 0.18
CA LEU A 150 -13.73 -0.75 -0.65
C LEU A 150 -13.59 -1.98 0.22
N THR A 151 -14.11 -3.10 -0.27
CA THR A 151 -13.88 -4.43 0.30
C THR A 151 -13.10 -5.26 -0.71
N ALA A 152 -11.99 -5.84 -0.26
CA ALA A 152 -11.22 -6.81 -1.00
C ALA A 152 -11.07 -8.07 -0.14
N TYR A 153 -11.33 -9.25 -0.67
CA TYR A 153 -11.08 -10.50 0.05
C TYR A 153 -10.82 -11.67 -0.91
N ASP A 154 -10.09 -12.67 -0.43
CA ASP A 154 -9.90 -13.92 -1.12
C ASP A 154 -10.36 -15.08 -0.22
N THR A 155 -11.24 -15.94 -0.73
CA THR A 155 -11.69 -17.15 -0.06
C THR A 155 -10.91 -18.39 -0.46
N GLY A 156 -9.95 -18.23 -1.39
CA GLY A 156 -9.01 -19.25 -1.82
C GLY A 156 -7.69 -19.22 -1.05
N LEU A 157 -6.63 -19.59 -1.72
CA LEU A 157 -5.26 -19.61 -1.21
C LEU A 157 -4.27 -18.91 -2.16
N LEU A 158 -4.76 -18.30 -3.24
CA LEU A 158 -3.91 -17.77 -4.31
C LEU A 158 -4.06 -16.28 -4.54
N GLY A 159 -4.95 -15.58 -3.84
CA GLY A 159 -5.03 -14.11 -3.87
C GLY A 159 -3.71 -13.47 -3.44
N GLY A 160 -3.20 -12.53 -4.23
CA GLY A 160 -1.94 -11.85 -3.97
C GLY A 160 -2.10 -10.71 -2.97
N TYR A 161 -2.63 -9.61 -3.46
CA TYR A 161 -2.88 -8.40 -2.67
C TYR A 161 -4.37 -8.03 -2.68
N GLY A 162 -4.86 -7.54 -1.55
CA GLY A 162 -6.21 -7.00 -1.50
C GLY A 162 -6.33 -5.66 -2.22
N ILE A 163 -5.70 -4.65 -1.70
CA ILE A 163 -5.64 -3.32 -2.32
C ILE A 163 -4.17 -2.93 -2.49
N PHE A 164 -3.73 -2.91 -3.73
CA PHE A 164 -2.34 -2.74 -4.14
C PHE A 164 -2.13 -1.40 -4.83
N ILE A 165 -1.20 -0.60 -4.33
CA ILE A 165 -0.82 0.68 -4.91
C ILE A 165 0.69 0.68 -5.11
N SER A 166 1.15 0.65 -6.36
CA SER A 166 2.56 0.64 -6.73
C SER A 166 2.90 1.73 -7.76
N ASN A 167 4.07 2.33 -7.66
CA ASN A 167 4.54 3.40 -8.56
C ASN A 167 3.52 4.54 -8.72
N ALA A 168 2.81 4.86 -7.64
CA ALA A 168 1.71 5.83 -7.64
C ALA A 168 1.83 6.81 -6.47
N GLU A 169 1.63 8.09 -6.74
CA GLU A 169 1.77 9.16 -5.76
C GLU A 169 0.48 9.98 -5.60
N ARG A 170 0.40 10.73 -4.48
CA ARG A 170 -0.66 11.70 -4.17
C ARG A 170 -2.05 11.08 -4.12
N GLY A 171 -2.19 10.09 -3.26
CA GLY A 171 -3.44 9.37 -3.16
C GLY A 171 -4.02 9.24 -1.77
N SER A 172 -5.19 8.60 -1.70
CA SER A 172 -5.81 8.27 -0.42
C SER A 172 -6.67 7.02 -0.50
N LEU A 173 -6.62 6.24 0.58
CA LEU A 173 -7.51 5.12 0.83
C LEU A 173 -8.23 5.34 2.17
N ASP A 174 -9.55 5.27 2.18
CA ASP A 174 -10.35 5.49 3.39
C ASP A 174 -11.48 4.46 3.50
N GLN A 175 -11.74 3.96 4.71
CA GLN A 175 -12.78 2.95 4.95
C GLN A 175 -12.59 1.66 4.15
N ALA A 176 -11.35 1.16 4.03
CA ALA A 176 -11.05 -0.09 3.35
C ALA A 176 -11.19 -1.31 4.26
N TYR A 177 -11.51 -2.44 3.67
CA TYR A 177 -11.41 -3.76 4.27
C TYR A 177 -10.60 -4.69 3.38
N ALA A 178 -9.72 -5.51 3.97
CA ALA A 178 -8.98 -6.53 3.22
C ALA A 178 -8.72 -7.78 4.06
N SER A 179 -8.97 -8.99 3.49
CA SER A 179 -8.71 -10.26 4.16
C SER A 179 -8.41 -11.41 3.19
N GLY A 180 -7.64 -12.41 3.64
CA GLY A 180 -7.43 -13.66 2.92
C GLY A 180 -6.23 -13.68 1.97
N PHE A 181 -5.32 -12.71 2.01
CA PHE A 181 -4.25 -12.58 1.01
C PHE A 181 -2.93 -13.23 1.43
N ASN A 182 -2.29 -13.85 0.43
CA ASN A 182 -0.99 -14.51 0.56
C ASN A 182 0.16 -13.53 0.82
N ASP A 183 0.04 -12.32 0.31
CA ASP A 183 1.02 -11.27 0.52
C ASP A 183 0.48 -10.27 1.53
N SER A 184 -0.25 -9.27 1.09
CA SER A 184 -0.71 -8.22 1.99
C SER A 184 -2.17 -7.83 1.74
N GLY A 185 -2.90 -7.59 2.80
CA GLY A 185 -4.23 -7.00 2.68
C GLY A 185 -4.18 -5.62 2.03
N LEU A 186 -3.26 -4.77 2.48
CA LEU A 186 -2.98 -3.45 1.90
C LEU A 186 -1.50 -3.28 1.59
N TYR A 187 -1.23 -2.68 0.44
CA TYR A 187 0.12 -2.29 0.04
C TYR A 187 0.15 -0.87 -0.52
N VAL A 188 1.11 -0.07 -0.07
CA VAL A 188 1.51 1.19 -0.73
C VAL A 188 3.02 1.22 -0.76
N GLY A 189 3.61 1.08 -1.93
CA GLY A 189 5.06 1.01 -2.08
C GLY A 189 5.55 1.47 -3.45
N ALA A 190 6.82 1.28 -3.71
CA ALA A 190 7.49 1.72 -4.93
C ALA A 190 7.17 3.18 -5.27
N CYS A 191 7.19 4.07 -4.28
CA CYS A 191 6.88 5.49 -4.47
C CYS A 191 7.90 6.38 -3.75
N ARG A 192 8.54 7.27 -4.48
CA ARG A 192 9.63 8.13 -3.99
C ARG A 192 9.16 9.19 -3.00
N ASP A 193 8.08 9.86 -3.32
CA ASP A 193 7.38 10.81 -2.46
C ASP A 193 5.89 10.49 -2.52
N CYS A 194 5.51 9.45 -1.82
CA CYS A 194 4.19 8.83 -1.92
C CYS A 194 3.04 9.83 -1.75
N ARG A 195 3.17 10.80 -0.83
CA ARG A 195 2.14 11.81 -0.52
C ARG A 195 0.75 11.19 -0.39
N ALA A 196 0.69 10.07 0.30
CA ALA A 196 -0.51 9.26 0.37
C ALA A 196 -0.99 9.10 1.81
N ARG A 197 -2.27 8.77 1.95
CA ARG A 197 -2.88 8.51 3.25
C ARG A 197 -3.78 7.29 3.19
N ILE A 198 -3.58 6.37 4.14
CA ILE A 198 -4.51 5.30 4.47
C ILE A 198 -5.16 5.63 5.81
N SER A 199 -6.48 5.53 5.89
CA SER A 199 -7.24 5.76 7.14
C SER A 199 -8.47 4.88 7.25
N HIS A 200 -8.85 4.57 8.51
CA HIS A 200 -10.06 3.80 8.85
C HIS A 200 -10.16 2.45 8.10
N ALA A 201 -9.03 1.79 7.89
CA ALA A 201 -9.02 0.45 7.33
C ALA A 201 -9.16 -0.60 8.43
N LEU A 202 -9.83 -1.71 8.10
CA LEU A 202 -9.79 -2.96 8.86
C LEU A 202 -9.14 -4.03 7.98
N VAL A 203 -8.04 -4.60 8.46
CA VAL A 203 -7.22 -5.55 7.69
C VAL A 203 -6.91 -6.76 8.57
N GLU A 204 -7.38 -7.92 8.13
CA GLU A 204 -7.31 -9.13 8.95
C GLU A 204 -7.13 -10.40 8.12
N ASN A 205 -6.62 -11.45 8.75
CA ASN A 205 -6.49 -12.79 8.15
C ASN A 205 -5.56 -12.86 6.92
N ASN A 206 -4.56 -11.98 6.79
CA ASN A 206 -3.59 -11.97 5.70
C ASN A 206 -2.21 -12.46 6.17
N ALA A 207 -1.34 -12.78 5.24
CA ALA A 207 0.08 -13.01 5.56
C ALA A 207 0.70 -11.74 6.16
N LEU A 208 0.51 -10.59 5.53
CA LEU A 208 0.75 -9.27 6.12
C LEU A 208 -0.53 -8.44 6.11
N GLY A 209 -0.82 -7.74 7.19
CA GLY A 209 -1.91 -6.77 7.17
C GLY A 209 -1.57 -5.58 6.24
N TYR A 210 -0.40 -5.01 6.39
CA TYR A 210 0.14 -3.96 5.53
C TYR A 210 1.58 -4.26 5.13
N SER A 211 1.90 -4.07 3.86
CA SER A 211 3.26 -4.00 3.34
C SER A 211 3.51 -2.67 2.64
N GLY A 212 4.77 -2.28 2.56
CA GLY A 212 5.16 -1.04 1.89
C GLY A 212 6.63 -1.12 1.53
N THR A 213 6.96 -1.87 0.47
CA THR A 213 8.32 -1.97 -0.03
C THR A 213 8.72 -0.66 -0.69
N ASN A 214 9.89 -0.15 -0.32
CA ASN A 214 10.46 1.09 -0.87
C ASN A 214 9.48 2.28 -0.86
N SER A 215 8.72 2.39 0.25
CA SER A 215 7.82 3.53 0.47
C SER A 215 8.62 4.76 0.88
N GLY A 216 8.50 5.82 0.10
CA GLY A 216 9.17 7.10 0.36
C GLY A 216 8.33 8.08 1.18
N GLY A 217 8.61 9.36 1.05
CA GLY A 217 8.12 10.42 1.92
C GLY A 217 6.62 10.69 1.91
N HIS A 218 6.15 11.30 2.99
CA HIS A 218 4.78 11.77 3.18
C HIS A 218 3.69 10.69 3.11
N LEU A 219 4.03 9.43 3.35
CA LEU A 219 3.04 8.35 3.51
C LEU A 219 2.55 8.30 4.96
N ILE A 220 1.23 8.27 5.14
CA ILE A 220 0.60 8.21 6.45
C ILE A 220 -0.41 7.06 6.49
N VAL A 221 -0.16 6.09 7.37
CA VAL A 221 -1.08 5.01 7.71
C VAL A 221 -1.62 5.28 9.11
N GLN A 222 -2.92 5.55 9.22
CA GLN A 222 -3.47 6.03 10.48
C GLN A 222 -4.87 5.51 10.80
N THR A 223 -5.21 5.50 12.09
CA THR A 223 -6.57 5.26 12.60
C THR A 223 -7.21 4.01 11.98
N SER A 224 -6.39 2.99 11.76
CA SER A 224 -6.74 1.73 11.13
C SER A 224 -6.46 0.58 12.06
N THR A 225 -7.11 -0.55 11.84
CA THR A 225 -6.94 -1.78 12.61
C THR A 225 -6.28 -2.85 11.74
N PHE A 226 -5.20 -3.41 12.24
CA PHE A 226 -4.48 -4.55 11.65
C PHE A 226 -4.50 -5.68 12.67
N GLN A 227 -5.34 -6.68 12.44
CA GLN A 227 -5.56 -7.73 13.43
C GLN A 227 -5.61 -9.11 12.82
N ASN A 228 -5.28 -10.11 13.62
CA ASN A 228 -5.41 -11.52 13.24
C ASN A 228 -4.70 -11.88 11.91
N ASN A 229 -3.70 -11.11 11.49
CA ASN A 229 -2.81 -11.45 10.37
C ASN A 229 -1.66 -12.33 10.89
N SER A 230 -0.85 -12.91 9.99
CA SER A 230 0.41 -13.52 10.44
C SER A 230 1.36 -12.46 11.01
N ASN A 231 1.48 -11.32 10.35
CA ASN A 231 2.10 -10.10 10.87
C ASN A 231 1.21 -8.89 10.58
N GLY A 232 1.19 -7.90 11.47
CA GLY A 232 0.28 -6.76 11.33
C GLY A 232 0.75 -5.74 10.29
N ILE A 233 1.88 -5.08 10.51
CA ILE A 233 2.43 -4.01 9.65
C ILE A 233 3.89 -4.33 9.36
N GLY A 234 4.26 -4.43 8.07
CA GLY A 234 5.60 -4.82 7.62
C GLY A 234 6.19 -3.92 6.51
N PRO A 235 6.57 -2.66 6.81
CA PRO A 235 7.36 -1.88 5.87
C PRO A 235 8.73 -2.50 5.68
N ASN A 236 9.27 -2.41 4.46
CA ASN A 236 10.56 -3.00 4.16
C ASN A 236 11.29 -2.26 3.02
N SER A 237 12.58 -2.53 2.87
CA SER A 237 13.40 -2.07 1.76
C SER A 237 13.96 -3.27 1.02
N LEU A 238 13.81 -3.28 -0.30
CA LEU A 238 14.31 -4.29 -1.22
C LEU A 238 15.04 -3.62 -2.39
N ASN A 239 15.88 -4.37 -3.08
CA ASN A 239 16.64 -3.92 -4.25
C ASN A 239 16.04 -4.38 -5.58
N ASN A 240 14.89 -4.99 -5.53
CA ASN A 240 14.21 -5.60 -6.69
C ASN A 240 13.04 -4.79 -7.23
N ASP A 241 12.71 -3.67 -6.59
CA ASP A 241 11.62 -2.79 -7.06
C ASP A 241 12.13 -1.76 -8.07
N ASP A 242 11.22 -1.28 -8.92
CA ASP A 242 11.48 -0.22 -9.90
C ASP A 242 12.03 1.07 -9.30
N ILE A 243 11.64 1.36 -8.07
CA ILE A 243 12.01 2.59 -7.37
C ILE A 243 13.11 2.29 -6.37
N PRO A 244 14.18 3.10 -6.34
CA PRO A 244 15.25 2.94 -5.36
C PRO A 244 14.72 2.93 -3.92
N PRO A 245 15.34 2.14 -3.04
CA PRO A 245 14.95 2.09 -1.64
C PRO A 245 15.11 3.45 -0.95
N PRO A 246 14.40 3.69 0.17
CA PRO A 246 14.47 4.95 0.92
C PRO A 246 15.88 5.36 1.34
N GLN A 247 16.76 4.38 1.57
CA GLN A 247 18.17 4.62 1.91
C GLN A 247 18.92 5.35 0.79
N ASP A 248 18.51 5.18 -0.46
CA ASP A 248 19.09 5.87 -1.63
C ASP A 248 18.43 7.22 -1.91
N GLY A 249 17.73 7.78 -0.93
CA GLY A 249 17.33 9.16 -0.93
C GLY A 249 15.88 9.45 -1.27
N ALA A 250 14.99 8.51 -1.15
CA ALA A 250 13.55 8.77 -1.34
C ALA A 250 13.00 9.72 -0.26
N CYS A 251 13.49 9.64 0.98
CA CYS A 251 13.06 10.49 2.10
C CYS A 251 14.04 11.60 2.45
N ASP A 252 15.16 11.58 1.84
CA ASP A 252 16.23 12.56 1.90
C ASP A 252 16.64 12.86 0.45
N SER A 253 17.25 13.95 0.13
CA SER A 253 17.50 14.43 -1.25
C SER A 253 18.35 13.55 -2.18
N GLY A 254 18.36 12.27 -1.97
CA GLY A 254 19.02 11.35 -2.90
C GLY A 254 20.52 11.26 -2.75
N LYS A 255 21.08 11.52 -1.57
CA LYS A 255 22.52 11.44 -1.35
C LYS A 255 22.94 10.66 -0.12
N ASN A 256 22.01 9.99 0.53
CA ASN A 256 22.32 9.34 1.78
C ASN A 256 22.72 7.88 1.59
N THR A 257 23.89 7.68 1.02
CA THR A 257 24.62 6.41 1.11
C THR A 257 25.33 6.26 2.46
N SER A 258 25.21 7.26 3.34
CA SER A 258 25.81 7.20 4.67
C SER A 258 24.85 6.54 5.65
N LEU A 259 25.43 5.84 6.61
CA LEU A 259 24.72 5.18 7.71
C LEU A 259 24.01 6.16 8.66
N THR A 260 24.15 7.44 8.44
CA THR A 260 23.58 8.51 9.27
C THR A 260 22.54 9.27 8.46
N PRO A 261 21.25 9.10 8.76
CA PRO A 261 20.17 9.81 8.07
C PRO A 261 20.31 11.32 8.25
N THR A 262 20.55 12.05 7.16
CA THR A 262 20.55 13.51 7.15
C THR A 262 19.27 14.01 6.53
N PHE A 263 18.35 14.51 7.33
CA PHE A 263 17.04 15.01 6.88
C PHE A 263 17.05 16.45 6.37
N SER A 264 18.21 17.02 6.14
CA SER A 264 18.35 18.48 5.99
C SER A 264 17.98 19.02 4.61
N SER A 265 18.02 18.19 3.58
CA SER A 265 18.00 18.68 2.20
C SER A 265 16.67 18.65 1.49
N THR A 266 15.74 17.77 1.87
CA THR A 266 14.45 17.60 1.16
C THR A 266 13.25 18.15 1.90
N LYS A 267 13.35 18.50 3.16
CA LYS A 267 12.21 18.73 4.08
C LYS A 267 11.35 17.50 4.34
N ILE A 268 11.61 16.36 3.73
CA ILE A 268 10.97 15.08 4.02
C ILE A 268 11.68 14.46 5.21
N ARG A 269 11.09 14.61 6.39
CA ARG A 269 11.72 14.18 7.65
C ARG A 269 11.36 12.75 8.05
N ARG A 270 10.40 12.14 7.38
CA ARG A 270 9.91 10.80 7.67
C ARG A 270 9.42 10.14 6.39
N CYS A 271 9.81 8.89 6.18
CA CYS A 271 9.37 8.10 5.05
C CYS A 271 7.91 7.72 5.25
N THR A 272 7.61 6.81 6.15
CA THR A 272 6.25 6.44 6.47
C THR A 272 5.92 6.81 7.92
N ILE A 273 4.70 7.24 8.13
CA ILE A 273 4.16 7.56 9.46
C ILE A 273 3.03 6.60 9.78
N PHE A 274 3.28 5.67 10.71
CA PHE A 274 2.26 4.80 11.28
C PHE A 274 1.75 5.42 12.58
N ARG A 275 0.50 5.91 12.59
CA ARG A 275 0.01 6.61 13.76
C ARG A 275 -1.42 6.27 14.15
N ARG A 276 -1.67 6.16 15.47
CA ARG A 276 -3.01 5.93 16.04
C ARG A 276 -3.69 4.69 15.44
N ASN A 277 -2.92 3.68 15.07
CA ASN A 277 -3.44 2.41 14.62
C ASN A 277 -3.61 1.46 15.81
N GLN A 278 -4.50 0.50 15.64
CA GLN A 278 -4.63 -0.68 16.49
C GLN A 278 -3.97 -1.86 15.76
N VAL A 279 -3.01 -2.50 16.38
CA VAL A 279 -2.25 -3.65 15.83
C VAL A 279 -2.40 -4.79 16.82
N LEU A 280 -3.39 -5.65 16.55
CA LEU A 280 -3.95 -6.52 17.58
C LEU A 280 -3.88 -7.99 17.19
N ASN A 281 -3.40 -8.83 18.12
CA ASN A 281 -3.51 -10.29 18.03
C ASN A 281 -3.03 -10.85 16.68
N ASN A 282 -1.99 -10.27 16.09
CA ASN A 282 -1.38 -10.86 14.90
C ASN A 282 -0.55 -12.07 15.31
N GLY A 283 -0.32 -12.98 14.38
CA GLY A 283 0.25 -14.30 14.67
C GLY A 283 -0.74 -15.42 14.36
N ASN A 284 -1.73 -15.12 13.51
CA ASN A 284 -2.65 -16.13 13.00
C ASN A 284 -1.85 -17.14 12.16
N PHE A 285 -1.86 -18.39 12.61
CA PHE A 285 -1.08 -19.47 12.01
C PHE A 285 -1.76 -20.11 10.79
N THR A 286 -3.01 -19.73 10.51
CA THR A 286 -3.84 -20.29 9.44
C THR A 286 -4.02 -19.35 8.24
N THR A 287 -3.37 -18.18 8.25
CA THR A 287 -3.43 -17.25 7.10
C THR A 287 -2.74 -17.86 5.86
N PRO A 288 -3.13 -17.46 4.65
CA PRO A 288 -2.46 -17.92 3.45
C PRO A 288 -0.94 -17.71 3.50
N ALA A 289 -0.17 -18.66 2.96
CA ALA A 289 1.28 -18.69 3.08
C ALA A 289 1.99 -19.11 1.77
N ASN A 290 1.35 -18.88 0.64
CA ASN A 290 1.84 -19.32 -0.67
C ASN A 290 2.64 -18.25 -1.44
N SER A 291 3.26 -17.29 -0.75
CA SER A 291 4.12 -16.28 -1.38
C SER A 291 5.46 -16.15 -0.63
N THR A 292 6.36 -15.30 -1.14
CA THR A 292 7.64 -14.98 -0.49
C THR A 292 7.46 -14.37 0.90
N THR A 293 6.33 -13.71 1.19
CA THR A 293 6.00 -13.20 2.52
C THR A 293 5.86 -14.30 3.57
N ALA A 294 5.71 -15.56 3.17
CA ALA A 294 5.78 -16.70 4.09
C ALA A 294 7.16 -16.86 4.75
N SER A 295 8.20 -16.22 4.26
CA SER A 295 9.53 -16.21 4.88
C SER A 295 9.75 -15.07 5.88
N ILE A 296 8.80 -14.13 6.00
CA ILE A 296 8.87 -13.05 6.99
C ILE A 296 8.66 -13.64 8.39
N PRO A 297 9.49 -13.28 9.41
CA PRO A 297 9.37 -13.78 10.77
C PRO A 297 7.96 -13.64 11.32
N TRP A 298 7.39 -14.74 11.82
CA TRP A 298 6.00 -14.87 12.23
C TRP A 298 5.67 -14.14 13.54
N GLY A 299 4.43 -13.66 13.67
CA GLY A 299 3.81 -13.35 14.95
C GLY A 299 4.05 -11.96 15.49
N ASN A 300 4.43 -11.02 14.64
CA ASN A 300 4.75 -9.65 15.07
C ASN A 300 3.61 -8.67 14.83
N GLY A 301 3.47 -7.71 15.71
CA GLY A 301 2.56 -6.59 15.51
C GLY A 301 3.07 -5.65 14.41
N ILE A 302 4.24 -5.06 14.60
CA ILE A 302 4.94 -4.25 13.61
C ILE A 302 6.31 -4.88 13.38
N ILE A 303 6.67 -5.07 12.12
CA ILE A 303 7.98 -5.60 11.74
C ILE A 303 8.68 -4.62 10.80
N LEU A 304 9.81 -4.05 11.24
CA LEU A 304 10.60 -3.10 10.49
C LEU A 304 11.79 -3.82 9.85
N ILE A 305 11.74 -4.03 8.53
CA ILE A 305 12.73 -4.85 7.81
C ILE A 305 13.62 -3.93 6.97
N GLY A 306 14.78 -3.58 7.47
CA GLY A 306 15.71 -2.65 6.80
C GLY A 306 15.09 -1.28 6.52
N THR A 307 14.14 -0.82 7.33
CA THR A 307 13.40 0.42 7.07
C THR A 307 14.20 1.66 7.44
N TYR A 308 13.88 2.74 6.75
CA TYR A 308 14.58 4.00 6.88
C TYR A 308 13.65 5.16 7.25
N ALA A 309 14.00 5.84 8.35
CA ALA A 309 13.37 7.10 8.76
C ALA A 309 11.85 7.05 9.00
N ASP A 310 11.28 5.90 9.35
CA ASP A 310 9.87 5.76 9.67
C ASP A 310 9.53 6.35 11.04
N LEU A 311 8.28 6.77 11.21
CA LEU A 311 7.74 7.24 12.48
C LEU A 311 6.58 6.36 12.93
N ILE A 312 6.79 5.62 14.02
CA ILE A 312 5.80 4.80 14.68
C ILE A 312 5.32 5.54 15.92
N VAL A 313 4.08 6.09 15.90
CA VAL A 313 3.65 7.00 16.95
C VAL A 313 2.20 6.82 17.39
N ARG A 314 1.96 6.74 18.70
CA ARG A 314 0.63 6.67 19.31
C ARG A 314 -0.22 5.50 18.80
N ASN A 315 0.39 4.36 18.49
CA ASN A 315 -0.31 3.14 18.17
C ASN A 315 -0.57 2.33 19.44
N THR A 316 -1.62 1.51 19.42
CA THR A 316 -1.86 0.45 20.40
C THR A 316 -1.45 -0.87 19.76
N ILE A 317 -0.52 -1.57 20.37
CA ILE A 317 0.10 -2.80 19.84
C ILE A 317 -0.03 -3.87 20.90
N GLN A 318 -0.90 -4.85 20.65
CA GLN A 318 -1.31 -5.76 21.71
C GLN A 318 -1.50 -7.20 21.23
N GLY A 319 -1.12 -8.17 22.09
CA GLY A 319 -1.46 -9.57 21.91
C GLY A 319 -0.73 -10.28 20.77
N ASN A 320 0.39 -9.75 20.32
CA ASN A 320 1.18 -10.35 19.25
C ASN A 320 2.17 -11.35 19.85
N PRO A 321 2.14 -12.64 19.47
CA PRO A 321 2.84 -13.69 20.21
C PRO A 321 4.36 -13.59 20.14
N SER A 322 4.94 -13.04 19.10
CA SER A 322 6.40 -12.93 18.97
C SER A 322 6.90 -11.58 19.49
N SER A 323 6.64 -10.51 18.78
CA SER A 323 7.01 -9.18 19.26
C SER A 323 5.91 -8.16 18.96
N GLY A 324 5.70 -7.23 19.87
CA GLY A 324 4.86 -6.06 19.57
C GLY A 324 5.47 -5.25 18.44
N LEU A 325 6.77 -4.97 18.52
CA LEU A 325 7.58 -4.41 17.43
C LEU A 325 8.87 -5.22 17.33
N LEU A 326 9.17 -5.75 16.14
CA LEU A 326 10.45 -6.35 15.77
C LEU A 326 11.13 -5.46 14.74
N GLY A 327 12.42 -5.15 14.90
CA GLY A 327 13.21 -4.40 13.92
C GLY A 327 14.57 -5.04 13.67
N PHE A 328 14.97 -5.15 12.41
CA PHE A 328 16.27 -5.70 12.00
C PHE A 328 16.70 -5.21 10.61
N GLU A 329 17.99 -5.37 10.30
CA GLU A 329 18.54 -5.15 8.96
C GLU A 329 17.98 -6.17 7.97
N ASN A 330 17.72 -5.76 6.73
CA ASN A 330 17.29 -6.65 5.68
C ASN A 330 18.47 -7.10 4.79
N PRO A 331 18.88 -8.37 4.86
CA PRO A 331 19.73 -8.95 3.84
C PRO A 331 18.87 -9.23 2.61
N ASP A 332 19.06 -8.45 1.56
CA ASP A 332 18.32 -8.61 0.30
C ASP A 332 19.17 -9.38 -0.73
N PRO A 333 18.85 -10.64 -0.99
CA PRO A 333 19.57 -11.45 -1.97
C PRO A 333 19.11 -11.25 -3.42
N PHE A 334 18.11 -10.38 -3.65
CA PHE A 334 17.55 -10.21 -4.99
C PHE A 334 18.46 -9.40 -5.93
N PRO A 335 18.50 -9.75 -7.23
CA PRO A 335 19.24 -8.96 -8.23
C PRO A 335 18.75 -7.49 -8.23
N PRO A 336 19.51 -6.52 -8.77
CA PRO A 336 20.41 -6.67 -9.92
C PRO A 336 21.88 -6.92 -9.61
N THR A 337 22.29 -6.98 -8.35
CA THR A 337 23.71 -7.19 -8.03
C THR A 337 24.00 -8.65 -7.71
N PRO A 338 25.18 -9.19 -8.09
CA PRO A 338 25.59 -10.53 -7.68
C PRO A 338 25.87 -10.65 -6.19
N ASP A 339 25.95 -9.51 -5.49
CA ASP A 339 26.24 -9.45 -4.07
C ASP A 339 24.96 -9.16 -3.27
N THR A 340 24.86 -9.78 -2.10
CA THR A 340 23.79 -9.46 -1.17
C THR A 340 23.88 -8.01 -0.71
N VAL A 341 22.80 -7.27 -0.89
CA VAL A 341 22.67 -5.89 -0.38
C VAL A 341 22.04 -5.94 1.01
N PHE A 342 22.63 -5.20 1.95
CA PHE A 342 22.08 -5.10 3.30
C PHE A 342 21.48 -3.72 3.52
N PHE A 343 20.19 -3.67 3.74
CA PHE A 343 19.51 -2.46 4.13
C PHE A 343 19.49 -2.33 5.64
N GLN A 344 20.13 -1.28 6.14
CA GLN A 344 20.17 -1.01 7.56
C GLN A 344 18.81 -0.55 8.08
N LEU A 345 18.48 -0.97 9.29
CA LEU A 345 17.42 -0.38 10.07
C LEU A 345 17.90 0.98 10.62
N ALA A 346 17.53 2.10 10.00
CA ALA A 346 18.14 3.38 10.32
C ALA A 346 17.15 4.54 10.46
N GLY A 347 17.41 5.40 11.47
CA GLY A 347 16.67 6.66 11.64
C GLY A 347 15.20 6.53 12.03
N ASN A 348 14.74 5.35 12.38
CA ASN A 348 13.35 5.12 12.76
C ASN A 348 13.06 5.71 14.15
N LYS A 349 11.86 6.22 14.33
CA LYS A 349 11.44 6.83 15.58
C LYS A 349 10.19 6.16 16.13
N VAL A 350 10.31 5.51 17.26
CA VAL A 350 9.22 4.77 17.94
C VAL A 350 8.84 5.54 19.20
N VAL A 351 7.69 6.23 19.18
CA VAL A 351 7.38 7.14 20.30
C VAL A 351 5.90 7.15 20.69
N ARG A 352 5.63 7.20 21.99
CA ARG A 352 4.27 7.32 22.55
C ARG A 352 3.32 6.20 22.11
N ASN A 353 3.84 5.01 21.85
CA ASN A 353 3.01 3.84 21.60
C ASN A 353 2.69 3.14 22.93
N THR A 354 1.62 2.39 22.94
CA THR A 354 1.26 1.51 24.05
C THR A 354 1.39 0.07 23.57
N PHE A 355 2.28 -0.68 24.21
CA PHE A 355 2.49 -2.10 24.01
C PHE A 355 1.93 -2.85 25.21
N SER A 356 1.25 -3.97 24.98
CA SER A 356 0.74 -4.82 26.06
C SER A 356 0.52 -6.26 25.62
N ASN A 357 0.81 -7.20 26.49
CA ASN A 357 0.57 -8.62 26.25
C ASN A 357 1.21 -9.16 24.95
N ASN A 358 2.34 -8.59 24.53
CA ASN A 358 3.11 -9.12 23.42
C ASN A 358 4.19 -10.08 23.93
N GLY A 359 4.74 -10.92 23.04
CA GLY A 359 5.85 -11.81 23.38
C GLY A 359 5.42 -13.00 24.24
N SER A 360 4.29 -13.63 23.95
CA SER A 360 3.89 -14.90 24.60
C SER A 360 4.69 -16.11 24.11
N ASN A 361 5.49 -15.97 23.06
CA ASN A 361 6.47 -16.96 22.63
C ASN A 361 7.51 -17.17 23.74
N PRO A 362 7.89 -18.43 24.05
CA PRO A 362 8.82 -18.71 25.14
C PRO A 362 10.27 -18.27 24.93
N ASP A 363 10.63 -17.79 23.73
CA ASP A 363 11.98 -17.28 23.46
C ASP A 363 12.26 -16.01 24.28
N PRO A 364 13.43 -15.90 24.93
CA PRO A 364 13.77 -14.74 25.74
C PRO A 364 13.88 -13.42 24.96
N SER A 365 13.97 -13.46 23.63
CA SER A 365 13.95 -12.26 22.77
C SER A 365 12.54 -11.80 22.43
N ALA A 366 11.52 -12.62 22.71
CA ALA A 366 10.13 -12.25 22.53
C ALA A 366 9.72 -11.16 23.53
N GLY A 367 8.90 -10.21 23.11
CA GLY A 367 8.48 -9.13 24.01
C GLY A 367 7.72 -8.00 23.33
N ASP A 368 7.56 -6.93 24.09
CA ASP A 368 6.89 -5.73 23.54
C ASP A 368 7.71 -5.05 22.44
N ILE A 369 9.02 -4.94 22.63
CA ILE A 369 9.93 -4.33 21.65
C ILE A 369 11.19 -5.18 21.52
N THR A 370 11.48 -5.64 20.32
CA THR A 370 12.73 -6.37 19.99
C THR A 370 13.44 -5.66 18.85
N LEU A 371 14.64 -5.12 19.12
CA LEU A 371 15.51 -4.56 18.12
C LEU A 371 16.73 -5.49 17.99
N ALA A 372 16.83 -6.17 16.88
CA ALA A 372 18.01 -6.94 16.52
C ALA A 372 18.98 -6.05 15.73
N GLY A 373 20.25 -6.31 15.84
CA GLY A 373 21.26 -5.57 15.09
C GLY A 373 22.53 -6.38 14.90
N GLY A 374 23.31 -6.03 13.91
CA GLY A 374 24.54 -6.75 13.57
C GLY A 374 24.27 -8.15 13.05
N LEU A 375 23.11 -8.41 12.46
CA LEU A 375 22.76 -9.71 11.90
C LEU A 375 23.73 -10.10 10.77
N PHE A 376 24.08 -11.37 10.73
CA PHE A 376 24.98 -11.92 9.72
C PHE A 376 26.37 -11.25 9.69
N GLY A 377 26.83 -10.69 10.81
CA GLY A 377 28.12 -9.98 10.90
C GLY A 377 28.17 -8.63 10.18
N GLN A 378 27.01 -8.10 9.83
CA GLN A 378 26.90 -6.83 9.12
C GLN A 378 26.91 -5.62 10.07
N GLN A 379 26.90 -4.42 9.50
CA GLN A 379 26.85 -3.20 10.29
C GLN A 379 25.54 -3.09 11.07
N MET A 380 25.66 -2.60 12.26
CA MET A 380 24.55 -2.43 13.18
C MET A 380 23.59 -1.36 12.73
N SER A 381 22.35 -1.46 13.18
CA SER A 381 21.33 -0.42 13.07
C SER A 381 21.84 0.93 13.59
N THR A 382 21.39 2.03 12.99
CA THR A 382 21.87 3.36 13.34
C THR A 382 20.73 4.36 13.56
N ASN A 383 20.92 5.28 14.50
CA ASN A 383 20.03 6.42 14.72
C ASN A 383 18.53 6.10 14.93
N ASN A 384 18.20 4.87 15.26
CA ASN A 384 16.85 4.55 15.71
C ASN A 384 16.64 5.10 17.12
N CYS A 385 15.46 5.62 17.43
CA CYS A 385 15.22 6.13 18.75
C CYS A 385 13.84 5.81 19.32
N PHE A 386 13.82 5.62 20.63
CA PHE A 386 12.65 5.23 21.40
C PHE A 386 12.37 6.28 22.48
N ALA A 387 11.10 6.66 22.67
CA ALA A 387 10.78 7.59 23.74
C ALA A 387 9.29 7.62 24.11
N ARG A 388 8.99 7.62 25.39
CA ARG A 388 7.65 7.79 25.94
C ARG A 388 6.67 6.69 25.47
N ASN A 389 7.18 5.49 25.18
CA ASN A 389 6.33 4.34 24.97
C ASN A 389 5.94 3.74 26.34
N THR A 390 4.79 3.11 26.39
CA THR A 390 4.41 2.23 27.51
C THR A 390 4.70 0.81 27.08
N PHE A 391 5.57 0.10 27.77
CA PHE A 391 5.94 -1.28 27.50
C PHE A 391 6.46 -1.96 28.78
N THR A 392 6.50 -3.28 28.79
CA THR A 392 7.01 -4.07 29.93
C THR A 392 8.37 -4.68 29.63
N THR A 393 8.57 -5.15 28.39
CA THR A 393 9.77 -5.89 27.99
C THR A 393 10.41 -5.28 26.76
N SER A 394 11.74 -5.30 26.72
CA SER A 394 12.48 -4.94 25.51
C SER A 394 13.79 -5.72 25.38
N THR A 395 14.17 -5.98 24.13
CA THR A 395 15.47 -6.54 23.75
C THR A 395 16.13 -5.56 22.77
N PRO A 396 17.27 -4.94 23.12
CA PRO A 396 17.95 -5.02 24.44
C PRO A 396 17.13 -4.42 25.59
N ALA A 397 17.45 -4.82 26.80
CA ALA A 397 16.83 -4.28 28.00
C ALA A 397 17.01 -2.77 28.10
N ASP A 398 16.02 -2.08 28.66
CA ASP A 398 16.01 -0.60 28.82
C ASP A 398 16.28 0.14 27.50
N ILE A 399 15.55 -0.21 26.44
CA ILE A 399 15.75 0.36 25.13
C ILE A 399 15.55 1.89 25.07
N GLU A 400 14.71 2.47 25.91
CA GLU A 400 14.52 3.92 25.99
C GLU A 400 15.63 4.63 26.77
N GLY A 401 16.26 3.98 27.73
CA GLY A 401 17.44 4.49 28.41
C GLY A 401 18.66 4.46 27.49
N THR A 402 18.85 3.36 26.79
CA THR A 402 20.02 3.13 25.93
C THR A 402 19.92 3.90 24.60
N TRP A 403 18.75 3.89 23.95
CA TRP A 403 18.54 4.58 22.66
C TRP A 403 17.40 5.59 22.71
N GLY A 404 17.33 6.31 23.79
CA GLY A 404 16.40 7.42 23.93
C GLY A 404 16.62 8.49 22.85
N CYS A 405 15.54 9.09 22.37
CA CYS A 405 15.61 10.11 21.31
C CYS A 405 16.41 11.38 21.67
N LYS A 406 16.91 11.49 22.89
CA LYS A 406 17.82 12.56 23.32
C LYS A 406 19.28 12.08 23.48
N ASN A 407 19.46 10.79 23.59
CA ASN A 407 20.74 10.16 23.92
C ASN A 407 21.13 9.10 22.89
N GLN A 408 20.94 9.40 21.63
CA GLN A 408 21.25 8.45 20.56
C GLN A 408 22.75 8.16 20.54
N THR A 409 23.09 6.88 20.65
CA THR A 409 24.41 6.37 20.32
C THR A 409 24.41 5.79 18.91
N THR A 410 25.47 6.00 18.19
CA THR A 410 25.66 5.40 16.87
C THR A 410 26.89 4.52 16.93
N PRO A 411 26.79 3.24 16.55
CA PRO A 411 25.62 2.48 16.11
C PRO A 411 24.64 2.14 17.25
N ASN A 412 23.42 1.67 16.88
CA ASN A 412 22.50 1.05 17.82
C ASN A 412 22.76 -0.47 17.84
N PRO A 413 23.52 -1.00 18.76
CA PRO A 413 23.78 -2.43 18.79
C PRO A 413 22.52 -3.13 19.32
N GLY A 414 21.67 -3.65 18.44
CA GLY A 414 20.50 -4.43 18.82
C GLY A 414 20.83 -5.59 19.75
N GLY A 415 19.84 -6.30 20.21
CA GLY A 415 19.99 -7.54 20.94
C GLY A 415 20.52 -8.66 20.03
N ASP A 416 21.12 -9.68 20.62
CA ASP A 416 21.45 -10.93 19.92
C ASP A 416 20.16 -11.73 19.71
N ALA A 417 19.51 -11.47 18.58
CA ALA A 417 18.22 -12.08 18.24
C ALA A 417 18.25 -12.86 16.91
N LEU A 418 19.42 -13.22 16.40
CA LEU A 418 19.51 -13.94 15.13
C LEU A 418 18.78 -15.28 15.18
N ASN A 419 19.04 -16.10 16.22
CA ASN A 419 18.38 -17.39 16.36
C ASN A 419 16.87 -17.25 16.52
N TYR A 420 16.42 -16.22 17.23
CA TYR A 420 15.01 -15.88 17.35
C TYR A 420 14.37 -15.57 16.01
N ILE A 421 14.99 -14.70 15.20
CA ILE A 421 14.50 -14.35 13.86
C ILE A 421 14.42 -15.59 12.97
N LEU A 422 15.46 -16.44 12.97
CA LEU A 422 15.47 -17.67 12.19
C LEU A 422 14.39 -18.66 12.65
N ALA A 423 14.15 -18.77 13.94
CA ALA A 423 13.07 -19.61 14.48
C ALA A 423 11.69 -19.08 14.05
N LEU A 424 11.48 -17.75 14.05
CA LEU A 424 10.24 -17.14 13.58
C LEU A 424 10.04 -17.27 12.06
N GLN A 425 11.12 -17.26 11.25
CA GLN A 425 11.05 -17.56 9.83
C GLN A 425 10.65 -19.02 9.59
N ALA A 426 11.25 -19.96 10.33
CA ALA A 426 10.87 -21.36 10.25
C ALA A 426 9.39 -21.57 10.67
N ALA A 427 8.94 -20.90 11.72
CA ALA A 427 7.54 -20.92 12.13
C ALA A 427 6.61 -20.38 11.04
N SER A 428 7.01 -19.29 10.38
CA SER A 428 6.24 -18.71 9.26
C SER A 428 6.09 -19.68 8.09
N GLN A 429 7.15 -20.39 7.73
CA GLN A 429 7.14 -21.39 6.67
C GLN A 429 6.34 -22.64 7.04
N ALA A 430 6.23 -22.96 8.32
CA ALA A 430 5.48 -24.10 8.84
C ALA A 430 3.97 -23.81 9.01
N ARG A 431 3.49 -22.62 8.67
CA ARG A 431 2.07 -22.27 8.79
C ARG A 431 1.20 -23.17 7.91
N THR A 432 0.01 -23.45 8.40
CA THR A 432 -0.99 -24.21 7.65
C THR A 432 -1.91 -23.21 6.97
N SER A 433 -1.75 -23.05 5.65
CA SER A 433 -2.68 -22.22 4.86
C SER A 433 -4.08 -22.79 4.86
N VAL A 434 -5.05 -21.99 5.27
CA VAL A 434 -6.47 -22.34 5.27
C VAL A 434 -7.24 -21.25 4.53
N PRO A 435 -8.17 -21.60 3.62
CA PRO A 435 -9.08 -20.64 3.01
C PRO A 435 -9.77 -19.79 4.07
N GLN A 436 -9.82 -18.49 3.84
CA GLN A 436 -10.43 -17.56 4.79
C GLN A 436 -11.92 -17.37 4.44
N PRO A 437 -12.81 -17.23 5.42
CA PRO A 437 -14.22 -17.02 5.14
C PRO A 437 -14.47 -15.65 4.50
N ALA A 438 -15.54 -15.54 3.72
CA ALA A 438 -16.04 -14.24 3.28
C ALA A 438 -16.32 -13.34 4.48
N PRO A 439 -15.97 -12.05 4.42
CA PRO A 439 -16.14 -11.14 5.54
C PRO A 439 -17.60 -10.82 5.83
N PRO A 440 -17.93 -10.38 7.04
CA PRO A 440 -19.23 -9.78 7.31
C PRO A 440 -19.43 -8.49 6.51
N ALA A 441 -20.69 -8.09 6.34
CA ALA A 441 -21.04 -6.84 5.67
C ALA A 441 -20.27 -5.65 6.27
N GLN A 442 -19.69 -4.83 5.42
CA GLN A 442 -18.89 -3.67 5.80
C GLN A 442 -19.71 -2.37 5.73
N PRO A 443 -19.34 -1.33 6.49
CA PRO A 443 -20.01 -0.02 6.37
C PRO A 443 -19.98 0.49 4.93
N THR A 444 -21.14 0.84 4.39
CA THR A 444 -21.31 1.39 3.04
C THR A 444 -21.28 2.92 3.05
N MET A 445 -21.08 3.52 1.88
CA MET A 445 -21.10 4.96 1.73
C MET A 445 -22.48 5.55 2.07
N PRO A 446 -22.61 6.49 3.00
CA PRO A 446 -23.92 6.99 3.47
C PRO A 446 -24.78 7.61 2.37
N ASN A 447 -24.19 8.18 1.34
CA ASN A 447 -24.90 8.76 0.21
C ASN A 447 -24.11 8.54 -1.08
N PRO A 448 -24.34 7.45 -1.81
CA PRO A 448 -23.63 7.14 -3.05
C PRO A 448 -23.97 8.10 -4.17
N CYS A 449 -25.08 8.81 -4.11
CA CYS A 449 -25.47 9.81 -5.11
C CYS A 449 -24.82 11.19 -4.91
N LYS A 450 -24.15 11.42 -3.78
CA LYS A 450 -23.54 12.72 -3.51
C LYS A 450 -22.46 13.07 -4.52
N GLY A 451 -22.65 14.20 -5.21
CA GLY A 451 -21.66 14.74 -6.19
C GLY A 451 -21.71 14.09 -7.56
N VAL A 452 -22.59 13.13 -7.78
CA VAL A 452 -22.79 12.49 -9.08
C VAL A 452 -23.66 13.36 -9.98
N PRO A 453 -23.36 13.50 -11.27
CA PRO A 453 -24.27 14.12 -12.23
C PRO A 453 -25.63 13.42 -12.26
N LYS A 454 -26.68 14.14 -12.65
CA LYS A 454 -28.03 13.59 -12.72
C LYS A 454 -28.07 12.31 -13.59
N ASN A 455 -28.66 11.25 -13.04
CA ASN A 455 -28.69 9.93 -13.69
C ASN A 455 -29.90 9.09 -13.14
N PRO A 456 -30.24 7.98 -13.79
CA PRO A 456 -31.40 7.16 -13.38
C PRO A 456 -31.32 6.53 -11.99
N LEU A 457 -30.10 6.24 -11.47
CA LEU A 457 -29.92 5.60 -10.15
C LEU A 457 -29.99 6.62 -8.98
N CYS A 458 -29.89 7.91 -9.29
CA CYS A 458 -29.81 9.01 -8.31
C CYS A 458 -30.89 10.09 -8.56
N MET A 459 -32.10 9.69 -8.91
CA MET A 459 -33.25 10.59 -9.10
C MET A 459 -33.88 11.02 -7.78
#